data_a16c934b2ec66c85fc2d43bcbab3ab46
#
_entry.id   a16c934b2ec66c85fc2d43bcbab3ab46
#
_cell.length_a   1.000
_cell.length_b   1.000
_cell.length_c   1.000
_cell.angle_alpha   90.00
_cell.angle_beta   90.00
_cell.angle_gamma   90.00
#
_symmetry.space_group_name_H-M   'P 1'
#
loop_
_entity.id
_entity.type
_entity.pdbx_description
1 polymer ?
#
loop_
_entity_poly.entity_id
_entity_poly.type
_entity_poly.pdbx_seq_one_letter_code
_entity_poly.pdbx_strand_id
1 'polypeptide(L)'
;MTDPKKASSALNWAVAEMTVRYNKFAQMNVRDLKGYNAKVEKLMAAENTGVEPPEKMPQIVIVIDELADLMMVAPGEVEDAICRLAQLARAAGIHLVIATQRPSVNVITGIIKANIPSRIAFSVSSGVDSRTIIDMNGAEKLLGKGDMLFFPSGYPKPVRVQGAFVSDEEVGKVVDFLKANMGEEVVYDEEVTNSITSMESSSGAKETESDRDQLFAEAGRFVIEKEKGSIGMLQRYFKIGFNRAGRIMDQLADAGVVGPEIGTKPRKIIMTTEEFEDFLKNNNI
;
A
#
# COMPACT_ATOMS: atom_id res chain seq x y z
N MET A 1 -3.12 -13.63 -6.65
CA MET A 1 -3.94 -12.42 -6.89
C MET A 1 -3.60 -11.94 -8.29
N THR A 2 -4.56 -11.94 -9.20
CA THR A 2 -4.35 -11.67 -10.64
C THR A 2 -4.96 -10.33 -11.08
N ASP A 3 -5.79 -9.71 -10.23
CA ASP A 3 -6.39 -8.40 -10.49
C ASP A 3 -5.47 -7.28 -9.96
N PRO A 4 -5.00 -6.36 -10.82
CA PRO A 4 -4.12 -5.26 -10.42
C PRO A 4 -4.72 -4.32 -9.36
N LYS A 5 -6.05 -4.10 -9.37
CA LYS A 5 -6.73 -3.28 -8.35
C LYS A 5 -6.67 -3.94 -6.98
N LYS A 6 -6.95 -5.25 -6.92
CA LYS A 6 -6.82 -6.03 -5.69
C LYS A 6 -5.38 -6.08 -5.19
N ALA A 7 -4.40 -6.09 -6.10
CA ALA A 7 -3.00 -6.06 -5.75
C ALA A 7 -2.58 -4.72 -5.11
N SER A 8 -3.10 -3.57 -5.60
CA SER A 8 -2.91 -2.26 -4.94
C SER A 8 -3.50 -2.26 -3.53
N SER A 9 -4.73 -2.78 -3.36
CA SER A 9 -5.37 -2.92 -2.05
C SER A 9 -4.58 -3.84 -1.10
N ALA A 10 -3.95 -4.90 -1.63
CA ALA A 10 -3.08 -5.78 -0.84
C ALA A 10 -1.81 -5.07 -0.34
N LEU A 11 -1.22 -4.19 -1.15
CA LEU A 11 -0.09 -3.36 -0.70
C LEU A 11 -0.51 -2.37 0.39
N ASN A 12 -1.67 -1.75 0.26
CA ASN A 12 -2.23 -0.87 1.28
C ASN A 12 -2.55 -1.64 2.58
N TRP A 13 -3.08 -2.86 2.49
CA TRP A 13 -3.22 -3.75 3.64
C TRP A 13 -1.88 -4.02 4.32
N ALA A 14 -0.82 -4.30 3.58
CA ALA A 14 0.49 -4.55 4.15
C ALA A 14 1.06 -3.31 4.88
N VAL A 15 0.77 -2.10 4.40
CA VAL A 15 1.12 -0.85 5.09
C VAL A 15 0.32 -0.71 6.39
N ALA A 16 -0.96 -1.05 6.39
CA ALA A 16 -1.79 -1.05 7.60
C ALA A 16 -1.30 -2.08 8.61
N GLU A 17 -1.04 -3.32 8.18
CA GLU A 17 -0.48 -4.40 9.01
C GLU A 17 0.87 -4.01 9.62
N MET A 18 1.75 -3.37 8.86
CA MET A 18 3.00 -2.82 9.39
C MET A 18 2.74 -1.87 10.56
N THR A 19 1.75 -1.00 10.45
CA THR A 19 1.39 -0.04 11.50
C THR A 19 0.83 -0.75 12.73
N VAL A 20 -0.03 -1.75 12.54
CA VAL A 20 -0.55 -2.60 13.62
C VAL A 20 0.59 -3.29 14.37
N ARG A 21 1.57 -3.84 13.65
CA ARG A 21 2.76 -4.48 14.26
C ARG A 21 3.57 -3.50 15.09
N TYR A 22 3.82 -2.30 14.60
CA TYR A 22 4.53 -1.28 15.36
C TYR A 22 3.80 -0.89 16.65
N ASN A 23 2.48 -0.77 16.62
CA ASN A 23 1.68 -0.51 17.82
C ASN A 23 1.82 -1.64 18.83
N LYS A 24 1.78 -2.91 18.39
CA LYS A 24 2.01 -4.06 19.27
C LYS A 24 3.45 -4.09 19.82
N PHE A 25 4.46 -3.70 19.03
CA PHE A 25 5.84 -3.58 19.50
C PHE A 25 5.98 -2.52 20.59
N ALA A 26 5.31 -1.36 20.43
CA ALA A 26 5.30 -0.31 21.42
C ALA A 26 4.67 -0.78 22.75
N GLN A 27 3.51 -1.45 22.68
CA GLN A 27 2.83 -2.02 23.86
C GLN A 27 3.70 -3.04 24.59
N MET A 28 4.45 -3.83 23.82
CA MET A 28 5.34 -4.85 24.37
C MET A 28 6.74 -4.29 24.69
N ASN A 29 6.99 -2.99 24.50
CA ASN A 29 8.29 -2.35 24.69
C ASN A 29 9.44 -3.10 24.01
N VAL A 30 9.26 -3.42 22.72
CA VAL A 30 10.25 -4.09 21.84
C VAL A 30 10.41 -3.28 20.56
N ARG A 31 11.48 -3.55 19.78
CA ARG A 31 11.83 -2.73 18.61
C ARG A 31 11.52 -3.40 17.26
N ASP A 32 11.39 -4.71 17.25
CA ASP A 32 11.24 -5.50 16.02
C ASP A 32 10.49 -6.80 16.26
N LEU A 33 10.16 -7.49 15.16
CA LEU A 33 9.44 -8.75 15.17
C LEU A 33 10.17 -9.86 15.98
N LYS A 34 11.51 -9.91 15.89
CA LYS A 34 12.29 -10.90 16.62
C LYS A 34 12.18 -10.70 18.13
N GLY A 35 12.30 -9.45 18.57
CA GLY A 35 12.13 -9.06 19.98
C GLY A 35 10.71 -9.35 20.47
N TYR A 36 9.71 -9.05 19.65
CA TYR A 36 8.31 -9.36 19.96
C TYR A 36 8.10 -10.87 20.18
N ASN A 37 8.47 -11.69 19.20
CA ASN A 37 8.29 -13.14 19.27
C ASN A 37 9.08 -13.77 20.43
N ALA A 38 10.30 -13.29 20.71
CA ALA A 38 11.08 -13.77 21.85
C ALA A 38 10.42 -13.40 23.21
N LYS A 39 9.73 -12.27 23.28
CA LYS A 39 8.99 -11.88 24.48
C LYS A 39 7.71 -12.71 24.64
N VAL A 40 7.00 -12.97 23.56
CA VAL A 40 5.83 -13.86 23.54
C VAL A 40 6.22 -15.26 23.99
N GLU A 41 7.33 -15.82 23.50
CA GLU A 41 7.85 -17.13 23.96
C GLU A 41 8.09 -17.17 25.47
N LYS A 42 8.67 -16.12 26.01
CA LYS A 42 8.89 -16.02 27.46
C LYS A 42 7.58 -15.96 28.26
N LEU A 43 6.57 -15.26 27.73
CA LEU A 43 5.25 -15.20 28.36
C LEU A 43 4.51 -16.54 28.28
N MET A 44 4.62 -17.27 27.16
CA MET A 44 4.07 -18.60 27.02
C MET A 44 4.74 -19.64 27.96
N ALA A 45 6.04 -19.48 28.20
CA ALA A 45 6.78 -20.35 29.11
C ALA A 45 6.57 -20.04 30.61
N ALA A 46 6.05 -18.85 30.94
CA ALA A 46 5.75 -18.46 32.32
C ALA A 46 4.37 -19.02 32.70
N GLU A 47 4.36 -20.22 33.28
CA GLU A 47 3.15 -20.83 33.87
C GLU A 47 2.56 -19.90 34.94
N ASN A 48 1.25 -19.56 34.84
CA ASN A 48 0.46 -18.82 35.87
C ASN A 48 0.38 -17.28 35.77
N THR A 49 0.31 -16.67 34.60
CA THR A 49 0.00 -15.23 34.55
C THR A 49 -1.50 -14.91 34.54
N GLY A 50 -2.39 -15.92 34.39
CA GLY A 50 -3.85 -15.72 34.32
C GLY A 50 -4.33 -14.89 33.11
N VAL A 51 -3.42 -14.51 32.24
CA VAL A 51 -3.68 -13.77 31.00
C VAL A 51 -3.15 -14.59 29.85
N GLU A 52 -3.99 -14.83 28.86
CA GLU A 52 -3.62 -15.54 27.64
C GLU A 52 -2.50 -14.76 26.90
N PRO A 53 -1.35 -15.39 26.64
CA PRO A 53 -0.26 -14.69 25.96
C PRO A 53 -0.65 -14.36 24.52
N PRO A 54 -0.20 -13.22 23.97
CA PRO A 54 -0.46 -12.90 22.57
C PRO A 54 0.21 -13.91 21.65
N GLU A 55 -0.33 -14.04 20.45
CA GLU A 55 0.21 -14.93 19.43
C GLU A 55 1.53 -14.41 18.83
N LYS A 56 2.40 -15.32 18.42
CA LYS A 56 3.59 -14.99 17.64
C LYS A 56 3.19 -14.46 16.27
N MET A 57 3.92 -13.49 15.78
CA MET A 57 3.72 -12.96 14.42
C MET A 57 4.65 -13.64 13.43
N PRO A 58 4.15 -14.09 12.27
CA PRO A 58 4.98 -14.60 11.19
C PRO A 58 5.71 -13.45 10.45
N GLN A 59 6.77 -13.80 9.74
CA GLN A 59 7.30 -12.94 8.68
C GLN A 59 6.33 -12.95 7.49
N ILE A 60 6.22 -11.83 6.81
CA ILE A 60 5.42 -11.67 5.59
C ILE A 60 6.37 -11.41 4.43
N VAL A 61 6.25 -12.19 3.36
CA VAL A 61 6.96 -11.96 2.11
C VAL A 61 5.94 -11.61 1.04
N ILE A 62 6.10 -10.44 0.44
CA ILE A 62 5.24 -9.94 -0.64
C ILE A 62 6.04 -10.08 -1.94
N VAL A 63 5.52 -10.87 -2.87
CA VAL A 63 6.12 -11.07 -4.19
C VAL A 63 5.25 -10.39 -5.24
N ILE A 64 5.85 -9.45 -5.98
CA ILE A 64 5.25 -8.80 -7.15
C ILE A 64 5.96 -9.36 -8.38
N ASP A 65 5.24 -10.15 -9.17
CA ASP A 65 5.78 -10.82 -10.35
C ASP A 65 5.98 -9.85 -11.53
N GLU A 66 5.02 -8.94 -11.74
CA GLU A 66 5.12 -7.90 -12.78
C GLU A 66 4.66 -6.54 -12.22
N LEU A 67 5.64 -5.71 -11.84
CA LEU A 67 5.36 -4.38 -11.32
C LEU A 67 4.69 -3.46 -12.36
N ALA A 68 5.03 -3.64 -13.66
CA ALA A 68 4.48 -2.78 -14.70
C ALA A 68 2.95 -2.82 -14.76
N ASP A 69 2.34 -3.97 -14.50
CA ASP A 69 0.88 -4.11 -14.53
C ASP A 69 0.21 -3.29 -13.41
N LEU A 70 0.83 -3.21 -12.25
CA LEU A 70 0.35 -2.38 -11.15
C LEU A 70 0.55 -0.88 -11.43
N MET A 71 1.71 -0.51 -11.97
CA MET A 71 2.04 0.86 -12.31
C MET A 71 1.19 1.41 -13.47
N MET A 72 0.58 0.55 -14.29
CA MET A 72 -0.37 0.97 -15.33
C MET A 72 -1.75 1.32 -14.77
N VAL A 73 -2.13 0.77 -13.62
CA VAL A 73 -3.48 0.94 -13.04
C VAL A 73 -3.51 2.03 -11.98
N ALA A 74 -2.56 2.03 -11.05
CA ALA A 74 -2.54 2.95 -9.91
C ALA A 74 -1.10 3.36 -9.54
N PRO A 75 -0.37 4.06 -10.43
CA PRO A 75 1.06 4.31 -10.26
C PRO A 75 1.40 5.03 -8.95
N GLY A 76 0.66 6.07 -8.57
CA GLY A 76 0.92 6.83 -7.35
C GLY A 76 0.72 6.01 -6.08
N GLU A 77 -0.40 5.29 -5.96
CA GLU A 77 -0.71 4.47 -4.79
C GLU A 77 0.29 3.33 -4.62
N VAL A 78 0.64 2.66 -5.71
CA VAL A 78 1.59 1.54 -5.72
C VAL A 78 2.99 2.02 -5.35
N GLU A 79 3.45 3.13 -5.92
CA GLU A 79 4.75 3.72 -5.60
C GLU A 79 4.83 4.12 -4.13
N ASP A 80 3.82 4.82 -3.61
CA ASP A 80 3.76 5.26 -2.21
C ASP A 80 3.75 4.07 -1.24
N ALA A 81 2.96 3.02 -1.52
CA ALA A 81 2.90 1.83 -0.68
C ALA A 81 4.24 1.08 -0.68
N ILE A 82 4.86 0.87 -1.85
CA ILE A 82 6.19 0.24 -1.97
C ILE A 82 7.23 1.05 -1.20
N CYS A 83 7.23 2.38 -1.33
CA CYS A 83 8.19 3.23 -0.63
C CYS A 83 8.05 3.14 0.89
N ARG A 84 6.82 3.21 1.41
CA ARG A 84 6.56 3.07 2.85
C ARG A 84 7.03 1.72 3.39
N LEU A 85 6.70 0.63 2.68
CA LEU A 85 7.12 -0.71 3.05
C LEU A 85 8.65 -0.84 2.98
N ALA A 86 9.30 -0.38 1.92
CA ALA A 86 10.74 -0.47 1.76
C ALA A 86 11.50 0.29 2.85
N GLN A 87 10.99 1.44 3.30
CA GLN A 87 11.61 2.26 4.35
C GLN A 87 11.43 1.70 5.76
N LEU A 88 10.26 1.14 6.06
CA LEU A 88 9.87 0.89 7.44
C LEU A 88 9.58 -0.58 7.74
N ALA A 89 9.24 -1.41 6.76
CA ALA A 89 8.68 -2.73 7.03
C ALA A 89 9.69 -3.78 7.53
N ARG A 90 10.99 -3.54 7.40
CA ARG A 90 12.05 -4.48 7.82
C ARG A 90 11.93 -4.90 9.29
N ALA A 91 11.76 -3.95 10.19
CA ALA A 91 11.63 -4.24 11.61
C ALA A 91 10.29 -4.92 11.93
N ALA A 92 9.24 -4.65 11.15
CA ALA A 92 7.94 -5.33 11.24
C ALA A 92 7.96 -6.76 10.66
N GLY A 93 9.07 -7.20 10.06
CA GLY A 93 9.21 -8.53 9.46
C GLY A 93 8.44 -8.67 8.15
N ILE A 94 8.29 -7.60 7.38
CA ILE A 94 7.66 -7.61 6.06
C ILE A 94 8.72 -7.33 5.00
N HIS A 95 8.80 -8.17 3.99
CA HIS A 95 9.82 -8.15 2.95
C HIS A 95 9.20 -8.10 1.57
N LEU A 96 9.84 -7.34 0.66
CA LEU A 96 9.40 -7.15 -0.72
C LEU A 96 10.36 -7.87 -1.68
N VAL A 97 9.79 -8.62 -2.62
CA VAL A 97 10.47 -9.13 -3.81
C VAL A 97 9.70 -8.59 -5.01
N ILE A 98 10.34 -7.73 -5.78
CA ILE A 98 9.68 -7.04 -6.90
C ILE A 98 10.37 -7.42 -8.19
N ALA A 99 9.61 -7.90 -9.16
CA ALA A 99 10.07 -8.21 -10.49
C ALA A 99 9.29 -7.43 -11.56
N THR A 100 9.90 -7.27 -12.72
CA THR A 100 9.25 -6.73 -13.91
C THR A 100 9.99 -7.20 -15.16
N GLN A 101 9.24 -7.47 -16.23
CA GLN A 101 9.77 -7.73 -17.57
C GLN A 101 9.86 -6.44 -18.39
N ARG A 102 9.40 -5.29 -17.85
CA ARG A 102 9.37 -3.98 -18.54
C ARG A 102 10.26 -2.97 -17.82
N PRO A 103 11.59 -3.00 -18.02
CA PRO A 103 12.53 -2.12 -17.32
C PRO A 103 12.49 -0.69 -17.90
N SER A 104 11.37 -0.01 -17.78
CA SER A 104 11.21 1.39 -18.17
C SER A 104 11.27 2.32 -16.96
N VAL A 105 11.60 3.59 -17.18
CA VAL A 105 11.70 4.62 -16.12
C VAL A 105 10.35 4.91 -15.45
N ASN A 106 9.23 4.62 -16.13
CA ASN A 106 7.89 4.77 -15.57
C ASN A 106 7.50 3.60 -14.65
N VAL A 107 8.20 2.48 -14.72
CA VAL A 107 7.99 1.29 -13.88
C VAL A 107 9.02 1.26 -12.76
N ILE A 108 10.30 1.35 -13.12
CA ILE A 108 11.42 1.39 -12.16
C ILE A 108 11.79 2.87 -11.95
N THR A 109 10.98 3.55 -11.16
CA THR A 109 11.16 4.99 -10.91
C THR A 109 12.38 5.28 -10.04
N GLY A 110 12.83 6.54 -10.05
CA GLY A 110 13.91 6.99 -9.19
C GLY A 110 13.60 6.81 -7.70
N ILE A 111 12.31 6.96 -7.32
CA ILE A 111 11.83 6.81 -5.94
C ILE A 111 11.90 5.35 -5.51
N ILE A 112 11.43 4.42 -6.34
CA ILE A 112 11.54 2.97 -6.09
C ILE A 112 13.02 2.57 -5.95
N LYS A 113 13.89 3.01 -6.87
CA LYS A 113 15.33 2.71 -6.80
C LYS A 113 16.03 3.23 -5.55
N ALA A 114 15.62 4.39 -5.07
CA ALA A 114 16.18 4.97 -3.85
C ALA A 114 15.83 4.16 -2.58
N ASN A 115 14.65 3.53 -2.56
CA ASN A 115 14.15 2.78 -1.42
C ASN A 115 14.42 1.27 -1.50
N ILE A 116 14.66 0.74 -2.72
CA ILE A 116 15.04 -0.66 -2.96
C ILE A 116 16.44 -0.69 -3.56
N PRO A 117 17.49 -0.61 -2.72
CA PRO A 117 18.88 -0.48 -3.19
C PRO A 117 19.47 -1.80 -3.68
N SER A 118 18.95 -2.96 -3.25
CA SER A 118 19.46 -4.26 -3.71
C SER A 118 18.71 -4.68 -4.97
N ARG A 119 19.44 -4.88 -6.06
CA ARG A 119 18.87 -5.10 -7.37
C ARG A 119 19.55 -6.24 -8.12
N ILE A 120 18.79 -6.89 -8.97
CA ILE A 120 19.26 -7.93 -9.89
C ILE A 120 18.84 -7.53 -11.30
N ALA A 121 19.76 -7.57 -12.24
CA ALA A 121 19.46 -7.46 -13.66
C ALA A 121 19.82 -8.77 -14.36
N PHE A 122 18.86 -9.39 -14.99
CA PHE A 122 19.07 -10.43 -15.96
C PHE A 122 19.42 -9.83 -17.33
N SER A 123 19.62 -10.66 -18.35
CA SER A 123 19.91 -10.21 -19.71
C SER A 123 18.78 -9.31 -20.23
N VAL A 124 19.14 -8.15 -20.72
CA VAL A 124 18.22 -7.15 -21.33
C VAL A 124 18.64 -6.81 -22.74
N SER A 125 17.75 -6.20 -23.51
CA SER A 125 17.95 -5.91 -24.94
C SER A 125 18.84 -4.69 -25.20
N SER A 126 18.97 -3.77 -24.23
CA SER A 126 19.71 -2.52 -24.42
C SER A 126 20.46 -2.07 -23.19
N GLY A 127 21.53 -1.24 -23.41
CA GLY A 127 22.21 -0.58 -22.32
C GLY A 127 21.34 0.47 -21.59
N VAL A 128 20.25 0.95 -22.21
CA VAL A 128 19.26 1.82 -21.58
C VAL A 128 18.52 1.05 -20.50
N ASP A 129 18.06 -0.17 -20.80
CA ASP A 129 17.38 -1.03 -19.86
C ASP A 129 18.29 -1.40 -18.68
N SER A 130 19.57 -1.72 -18.98
CA SER A 130 20.56 -1.97 -17.95
C SER A 130 20.69 -0.77 -16.98
N ARG A 131 20.82 0.45 -17.52
CA ARG A 131 20.89 1.66 -16.69
C ARG A 131 19.62 1.91 -15.90
N THR A 132 18.46 1.58 -16.47
CA THR A 132 17.19 1.71 -15.76
C THR A 132 17.15 0.83 -14.51
N ILE A 133 17.70 -0.39 -14.57
CA ILE A 133 17.67 -1.33 -13.44
C ILE A 133 18.81 -1.04 -12.44
N ILE A 134 20.06 -1.00 -12.92
CA ILE A 134 21.26 -1.01 -12.04
C ILE A 134 22.10 0.27 -12.13
N ASP A 135 21.59 1.32 -12.77
CA ASP A 135 22.24 2.62 -12.98
C ASP A 135 23.56 2.56 -13.79
N MET A 136 23.84 1.44 -14.43
CA MET A 136 25.05 1.26 -15.27
C MET A 136 24.80 0.27 -16.41
N ASN A 137 25.67 0.29 -17.42
CA ASN A 137 25.67 -0.67 -18.51
C ASN A 137 26.22 -2.02 -18.05
N GLY A 138 25.85 -3.09 -18.76
CA GLY A 138 26.44 -4.41 -18.57
C GLY A 138 25.44 -5.55 -18.67
N ALA A 139 24.18 -5.34 -18.27
CA ALA A 139 23.14 -6.38 -18.36
C ALA A 139 22.80 -6.75 -19.81
N GLU A 140 23.01 -5.86 -20.77
CA GLU A 140 22.87 -6.12 -22.20
C GLU A 140 23.92 -7.09 -22.77
N LYS A 141 24.95 -7.41 -22.00
CA LYS A 141 26.05 -8.31 -22.37
C LYS A 141 25.94 -9.69 -21.71
N LEU A 142 24.88 -9.91 -20.93
CA LEU A 142 24.64 -11.17 -20.25
C LEU A 142 24.15 -12.24 -21.24
N LEU A 143 24.47 -13.50 -20.95
CA LEU A 143 24.23 -14.62 -21.82
C LEU A 143 22.82 -15.22 -21.71
N GLY A 144 22.01 -14.76 -20.75
CA GLY A 144 20.71 -15.36 -20.44
C GLY A 144 20.82 -16.61 -19.58
N LYS A 145 19.70 -17.36 -19.44
CA LYS A 145 19.64 -18.62 -18.68
C LYS A 145 20.18 -18.54 -17.24
N GLY A 146 19.84 -17.47 -16.53
CA GLY A 146 20.26 -17.25 -15.16
C GLY A 146 21.57 -16.45 -14.98
N ASP A 147 22.24 -16.06 -16.06
CA ASP A 147 23.35 -15.11 -16.00
C ASP A 147 22.82 -13.73 -15.60
N MET A 148 23.34 -13.13 -14.53
CA MET A 148 22.82 -11.92 -13.93
C MET A 148 23.90 -10.99 -13.39
N LEU A 149 23.55 -9.73 -13.25
CA LEU A 149 24.30 -8.75 -12.46
C LEU A 149 23.55 -8.57 -11.13
N PHE A 150 24.18 -8.99 -10.05
CA PHE A 150 23.70 -8.82 -8.69
C PHE A 150 24.32 -7.56 -8.07
N PHE A 151 23.50 -6.62 -7.69
CA PHE A 151 23.90 -5.35 -7.11
C PHE A 151 23.26 -5.17 -5.71
N PRO A 152 23.87 -5.77 -4.68
CA PRO A 152 23.37 -5.62 -3.31
C PRO A 152 23.70 -4.27 -2.74
N SER A 153 22.91 -3.81 -1.78
CA SER A 153 23.17 -2.58 -1.04
C SER A 153 24.55 -2.60 -0.38
N GLY A 154 25.26 -1.48 -0.47
CA GLY A 154 26.60 -1.33 0.11
C GLY A 154 27.74 -1.79 -0.80
N TYR A 155 27.48 -2.35 -1.95
CA TYR A 155 28.51 -2.67 -2.94
C TYR A 155 28.73 -1.51 -3.89
N PRO A 156 30.00 -1.18 -4.24
CA PRO A 156 30.30 -0.06 -5.14
C PRO A 156 29.98 -0.37 -6.60
N LYS A 157 29.87 -1.64 -6.97
CA LYS A 157 29.55 -2.14 -8.32
C LYS A 157 28.85 -3.49 -8.24
N PRO A 158 28.04 -3.84 -9.26
CA PRO A 158 27.44 -5.15 -9.35
C PRO A 158 28.46 -6.26 -9.50
N VAL A 159 28.10 -7.45 -9.03
CA VAL A 159 28.84 -8.69 -9.20
C VAL A 159 28.11 -9.55 -10.23
N ARG A 160 28.82 -10.08 -11.23
CA ARG A 160 28.25 -11.03 -12.18
C ARG A 160 28.14 -12.41 -11.50
N VAL A 161 26.95 -12.96 -11.53
CA VAL A 161 26.64 -14.26 -10.92
C VAL A 161 25.93 -15.13 -11.95
N GLN A 162 26.33 -16.37 -12.06
CA GLN A 162 25.61 -17.36 -12.83
C GLN A 162 24.62 -18.07 -11.93
N GLY A 163 23.32 -17.75 -12.07
CA GLY A 163 22.23 -18.48 -11.45
C GLY A 163 21.99 -19.81 -12.15
N ALA A 164 21.43 -20.76 -11.43
CA ALA A 164 20.94 -22.00 -12.06
C ALA A 164 19.77 -21.68 -12.98
N PHE A 165 19.74 -22.28 -14.16
CA PHE A 165 18.54 -22.27 -14.98
C PHE A 165 17.56 -23.28 -14.39
N VAL A 166 16.33 -22.83 -14.13
CA VAL A 166 15.24 -23.66 -13.61
C VAL A 166 14.19 -23.79 -14.69
N SER A 167 13.88 -25.02 -15.08
CA SER A 167 12.85 -25.31 -16.10
C SER A 167 11.44 -25.33 -15.48
N ASP A 168 10.42 -25.18 -16.32
CA ASP A 168 9.01 -25.26 -15.89
C ASP A 168 8.70 -26.63 -15.24
N GLU A 169 9.34 -27.71 -15.73
CA GLU A 169 9.20 -29.06 -15.15
C GLU A 169 9.77 -29.11 -13.73
N GLU A 170 10.91 -28.49 -13.49
CA GLU A 170 11.53 -28.43 -12.14
C GLU A 170 10.69 -27.58 -11.19
N VAL A 171 10.14 -26.46 -11.67
CA VAL A 171 9.18 -25.64 -10.89
C VAL A 171 7.95 -26.48 -10.53
N GLY A 172 7.39 -27.21 -11.48
CA GLY A 172 6.27 -28.14 -11.25
C GLY A 172 6.57 -29.15 -10.14
N LYS A 173 7.72 -29.81 -10.20
CA LYS A 173 8.15 -30.78 -9.18
C LYS A 173 8.27 -30.17 -7.78
N VAL A 174 8.81 -28.95 -7.68
CA VAL A 174 8.92 -28.24 -6.40
C VAL A 174 7.53 -27.89 -5.85
N VAL A 175 6.64 -27.40 -6.70
CA VAL A 175 5.27 -27.07 -6.32
C VAL A 175 4.52 -28.32 -5.84
N ASP A 176 4.63 -29.42 -6.56
CA ASP A 176 3.99 -30.71 -6.19
C ASP A 176 4.55 -31.25 -4.86
N PHE A 177 5.86 -31.14 -4.67
CA PHE A 177 6.49 -31.51 -3.39
C PHE A 177 5.97 -30.66 -2.23
N LEU A 178 5.85 -29.34 -2.42
CA LEU A 178 5.31 -28.44 -1.38
C LEU A 178 3.85 -28.78 -1.08
N LYS A 179 3.01 -28.96 -2.09
CA LYS A 179 1.62 -29.36 -1.91
C LYS A 179 1.47 -30.68 -1.15
N ALA A 180 2.27 -31.68 -1.51
CA ALA A 180 2.25 -32.98 -0.84
C ALA A 180 2.67 -32.94 0.64
N ASN A 181 3.52 -31.96 1.02
CA ASN A 181 4.02 -31.82 2.38
C ASN A 181 3.27 -30.80 3.25
N MET A 182 2.44 -29.93 2.65
CA MET A 182 1.70 -28.90 3.38
C MET A 182 0.31 -29.35 3.89
N GLY A 183 -0.12 -30.60 3.61
CA GLY A 183 -1.47 -31.08 3.93
C GLY A 183 -2.51 -30.66 2.89
N GLU A 184 -3.73 -31.14 3.04
CA GLU A 184 -4.75 -31.12 1.99
C GLU A 184 -5.35 -29.73 1.66
N GLU A 185 -5.07 -28.68 2.43
CA GLU A 185 -5.62 -27.35 2.13
C GLU A 185 -4.64 -26.20 2.36
N VAL A 186 -4.45 -25.39 1.33
CA VAL A 186 -3.91 -24.04 1.49
C VAL A 186 -5.01 -23.18 2.11
N VAL A 187 -4.94 -23.00 3.41
CA VAL A 187 -5.88 -22.11 4.11
C VAL A 187 -5.53 -20.67 3.78
N TYR A 188 -6.39 -20.02 3.02
CA TYR A 188 -6.32 -18.56 2.86
C TYR A 188 -6.86 -17.90 4.12
N ASP A 189 -6.13 -16.92 4.64
CA ASP A 189 -6.60 -16.12 5.75
C ASP A 189 -7.79 -15.27 5.29
N GLU A 190 -8.99 -15.63 5.79
CA GLU A 190 -10.24 -14.98 5.40
C GLU A 190 -10.28 -13.53 5.91
N GLU A 191 -9.72 -13.23 7.08
CA GLU A 191 -9.68 -11.87 7.62
C GLU A 191 -8.83 -10.97 6.73
N VAL A 192 -7.66 -11.44 6.30
CA VAL A 192 -6.79 -10.73 5.35
C VAL A 192 -7.50 -10.54 4.01
N THR A 193 -8.13 -11.59 3.48
CA THR A 193 -8.86 -11.53 2.21
C THR A 193 -10.03 -10.54 2.26
N ASN A 194 -10.81 -10.57 3.33
CA ASN A 194 -11.92 -9.64 3.55
C ASN A 194 -11.42 -8.20 3.75
N SER A 195 -10.33 -8.00 4.48
CA SER A 195 -9.71 -6.69 4.67
C SER A 195 -9.22 -6.07 3.35
N ILE A 196 -8.59 -6.87 2.49
CA ILE A 196 -8.17 -6.44 1.15
C ILE A 196 -9.38 -6.07 0.29
N THR A 197 -10.44 -6.87 0.32
CA THR A 197 -11.66 -6.61 -0.45
C THR A 197 -12.40 -5.37 0.04
N SER A 198 -12.44 -5.13 1.34
CA SER A 198 -13.03 -3.92 1.91
C SER A 198 -12.24 -2.65 1.55
N MET A 199 -10.91 -2.73 1.50
CA MET A 199 -10.04 -1.64 1.04
C MET A 199 -10.22 -1.36 -0.47
N GLU A 200 -10.46 -2.40 -1.30
CA GLU A 200 -10.80 -2.22 -2.71
C GLU A 200 -12.12 -1.46 -2.87
N SER A 201 -13.11 -1.79 -2.06
CA SER A 201 -14.41 -1.11 -2.06
C SER A 201 -14.29 0.36 -1.67
N SER A 202 -13.34 0.70 -0.81
CA SER A 202 -13.07 2.08 -0.38
C SER A 202 -12.21 2.89 -1.36
N SER A 203 -11.36 2.24 -2.16
CA SER A 203 -10.51 2.92 -3.16
C SER A 203 -11.18 3.08 -4.53
N GLY A 204 -12.23 2.34 -4.82
CA GLY A 204 -12.97 2.35 -6.10
C GLY A 204 -14.41 2.82 -6.03
N ALA A 205 -14.96 2.96 -4.84
CA ALA A 205 -16.31 3.50 -4.65
C ALA A 205 -16.22 5.01 -4.41
N LYS A 206 -16.99 5.78 -5.18
CA LYS A 206 -17.59 7.00 -4.63
C LYS A 206 -17.97 6.69 -3.18
N GLU A 207 -17.44 7.48 -2.23
CA GLU A 207 -17.73 7.35 -0.81
C GLU A 207 -19.22 7.03 -0.61
N THR A 208 -19.50 5.83 -0.14
CA THR A 208 -20.85 5.48 0.34
C THR A 208 -21.07 6.27 1.62
N GLU A 209 -22.28 6.74 1.81
CA GLU A 209 -22.80 7.69 2.79
C GLU A 209 -22.39 7.52 4.27
N SER A 210 -21.58 6.51 4.63
CA SER A 210 -21.24 6.21 6.03
C SER A 210 -19.90 6.81 6.53
N ASP A 211 -19.10 7.46 5.68
CA ASP A 211 -17.78 7.99 6.06
C ASP A 211 -17.66 9.52 5.91
N ARG A 212 -18.76 10.22 6.22
CA ARG A 212 -18.77 11.68 6.24
C ARG A 212 -17.96 12.23 7.41
N ASP A 213 -17.18 13.28 7.14
CA ASP A 213 -16.42 13.95 8.20
C ASP A 213 -17.37 14.44 9.30
N GLN A 214 -16.97 14.30 10.56
CA GLN A 214 -17.76 14.75 11.71
C GLN A 214 -18.22 16.22 11.61
N LEU A 215 -17.49 17.04 10.87
CA LEU A 215 -17.82 18.44 10.64
C LEU A 215 -18.73 18.65 9.41
N PHE A 216 -19.16 17.59 8.71
CA PHE A 216 -19.94 17.70 7.48
C PHE A 216 -21.23 18.53 7.65
N ALA A 217 -22.01 18.22 8.67
CA ALA A 217 -23.28 18.92 8.95
C ALA A 217 -23.04 20.40 9.31
N GLU A 218 -22.05 20.66 10.17
CA GLU A 218 -21.71 22.04 10.55
C GLU A 218 -21.11 22.83 9.40
N ALA A 219 -20.27 22.20 8.59
CA ALA A 219 -19.66 22.82 7.41
C ALA A 219 -20.72 23.13 6.34
N GLY A 220 -21.69 22.25 6.14
CA GLY A 220 -22.82 22.48 5.22
C GLY A 220 -23.65 23.69 5.63
N ARG A 221 -24.06 23.76 6.88
CA ARG A 221 -24.77 24.94 7.42
C ARG A 221 -23.98 26.23 7.24
N PHE A 222 -22.67 26.17 7.54
CA PHE A 222 -21.78 27.32 7.47
C PHE A 222 -21.61 27.84 6.01
N VAL A 223 -21.41 26.97 5.02
CA VAL A 223 -21.25 27.41 3.63
C VAL A 223 -22.56 27.93 3.04
N ILE A 224 -23.71 27.37 3.42
CA ILE A 224 -25.03 27.86 3.02
C ILE A 224 -25.29 29.26 3.62
N GLU A 225 -25.04 29.44 4.93
CA GLU A 225 -25.20 30.74 5.61
C GLU A 225 -24.30 31.83 5.00
N LYS A 226 -23.08 31.48 4.60
CA LYS A 226 -22.14 32.42 4.01
C LYS A 226 -22.31 32.60 2.48
N GLU A 227 -23.20 31.84 1.86
CA GLU A 227 -23.45 31.81 0.41
C GLU A 227 -22.19 31.64 -0.45
N LYS A 228 -21.15 30.96 0.13
CA LYS A 228 -19.86 30.76 -0.52
C LYS A 228 -19.22 29.43 -0.11
N GLY A 229 -18.98 28.53 -1.08
CA GLY A 229 -18.22 27.30 -0.88
C GLY A 229 -16.71 27.52 -1.12
N SER A 230 -15.94 27.80 -0.07
CA SER A 230 -14.49 28.01 -0.18
C SER A 230 -13.70 27.17 0.84
N ILE A 231 -12.73 26.39 0.33
CA ILE A 231 -11.82 25.57 1.17
C ILE A 231 -11.11 26.44 2.22
N GLY A 232 -10.57 27.60 1.81
CA GLY A 232 -9.88 28.51 2.73
C GLY A 232 -10.78 29.13 3.80
N MET A 233 -12.09 29.17 3.58
CA MET A 233 -13.07 29.64 4.57
C MET A 233 -13.33 28.55 5.61
N LEU A 234 -13.48 27.29 5.19
CA LEU A 234 -13.60 26.13 6.10
C LEU A 234 -12.34 25.96 6.96
N GLN A 235 -11.15 26.07 6.35
CA GLN A 235 -9.88 26.01 7.09
C GLN A 235 -9.84 27.02 8.27
N ARG A 236 -10.18 28.26 7.98
CA ARG A 236 -10.10 29.35 8.99
C ARG A 236 -11.15 29.22 10.07
N TYR A 237 -12.37 28.85 9.70
CA TYR A 237 -13.48 28.76 10.65
C TYR A 237 -13.35 27.56 11.57
N PHE A 238 -13.09 26.36 11.00
CA PHE A 238 -12.98 25.12 11.76
C PHE A 238 -11.57 24.83 12.27
N LYS A 239 -10.56 25.68 11.94
CA LYS A 239 -9.14 25.49 12.31
C LYS A 239 -8.58 24.14 11.88
N ILE A 240 -8.92 23.69 10.67
CA ILE A 240 -8.53 22.40 10.07
C ILE A 240 -7.50 22.58 8.95
N GLY A 241 -6.76 21.52 8.64
CA GLY A 241 -5.80 21.52 7.53
C GLY A 241 -6.47 21.59 6.15
N PHE A 242 -5.69 22.01 5.13
CA PHE A 242 -6.18 22.19 3.74
C PHE A 242 -6.82 20.91 3.20
N ASN A 243 -6.17 19.74 3.37
CA ASN A 243 -6.65 18.46 2.86
C ASN A 243 -8.00 18.05 3.49
N ARG A 244 -8.18 18.28 4.80
CA ARG A 244 -9.45 17.97 5.47
C ARG A 244 -10.55 18.92 5.02
N ALA A 245 -10.25 20.21 4.89
CA ALA A 245 -11.21 21.20 4.38
C ALA A 245 -11.61 20.94 2.92
N GLY A 246 -10.66 20.48 2.09
CA GLY A 246 -10.91 20.05 0.71
C GLY A 246 -11.86 18.87 0.67
N ARG A 247 -11.57 17.80 1.44
CA ARG A 247 -12.43 16.61 1.52
C ARG A 247 -13.86 16.94 1.97
N ILE A 248 -14.02 17.79 2.99
CA ILE A 248 -15.37 18.22 3.43
C ILE A 248 -16.08 18.97 2.30
N MET A 249 -15.38 19.83 1.57
CA MET A 249 -15.94 20.57 0.43
C MET A 249 -16.37 19.64 -0.70
N ASP A 250 -15.63 18.56 -0.95
CA ASP A 250 -15.97 17.55 -1.96
C ASP A 250 -17.18 16.74 -1.51
N GLN A 251 -17.25 16.33 -0.24
CA GLN A 251 -18.44 15.67 0.33
C GLN A 251 -19.69 16.55 0.23
N LEU A 252 -19.56 17.86 0.44
CA LEU A 252 -20.68 18.80 0.25
C LEU A 252 -21.09 18.93 -1.22
N ALA A 253 -20.17 18.79 -2.17
CA ALA A 253 -20.48 18.79 -3.60
C ALA A 253 -21.18 17.48 -4.02
N ASP A 254 -20.71 16.33 -3.52
CA ASP A 254 -21.32 15.03 -3.78
C ASP A 254 -22.73 14.94 -3.21
N ALA A 255 -22.98 15.59 -2.07
CA ALA A 255 -24.31 15.72 -1.48
C ALA A 255 -25.20 16.75 -2.19
N GLY A 256 -24.69 17.46 -3.21
CA GLY A 256 -25.44 18.49 -3.95
C GLY A 256 -25.62 19.81 -3.21
N VAL A 257 -24.93 20.02 -2.09
CA VAL A 257 -25.00 21.27 -1.30
C VAL A 257 -24.31 22.42 -2.04
N VAL A 258 -23.17 22.11 -2.67
CA VAL A 258 -22.38 23.07 -3.46
C VAL A 258 -22.15 22.53 -4.87
N GLY A 259 -21.90 23.42 -5.81
CA GLY A 259 -21.61 23.08 -7.20
C GLY A 259 -20.18 22.55 -7.42
N PRO A 260 -19.88 22.09 -8.65
CA PRO A 260 -18.56 21.60 -9.02
C PRO A 260 -17.49 22.69 -8.90
N GLU A 261 -16.25 22.26 -8.82
CA GLU A 261 -15.10 23.15 -8.81
C GLU A 261 -14.93 23.87 -10.15
N ILE A 262 -14.79 25.20 -10.11
CA ILE A 262 -14.58 26.06 -11.30
C ILE A 262 -13.29 26.86 -11.07
N GLY A 263 -12.15 26.22 -11.22
CA GLY A 263 -10.83 26.81 -10.98
C GLY A 263 -10.68 27.30 -9.53
N THR A 264 -10.11 28.45 -9.31
CA THR A 264 -9.85 29.02 -7.97
C THR A 264 -11.03 29.79 -7.36
N LYS A 265 -12.18 29.83 -8.03
CA LYS A 265 -13.37 30.57 -7.55
C LYS A 265 -14.12 29.76 -6.49
N PRO A 266 -14.77 30.43 -5.51
CA PRO A 266 -15.67 29.76 -4.58
C PRO A 266 -16.78 28.99 -5.31
N ARG A 267 -17.10 27.77 -4.85
CA ARG A 267 -18.19 26.96 -5.41
C ARG A 267 -19.54 27.62 -5.11
N LYS A 268 -20.47 27.55 -6.06
CA LYS A 268 -21.83 28.04 -5.90
C LYS A 268 -22.59 27.16 -4.91
N ILE A 269 -23.42 27.76 -4.07
CA ILE A 269 -24.38 27.04 -3.23
C ILE A 269 -25.59 26.64 -4.11
N ILE A 270 -26.03 25.40 -3.97
CA ILE A 270 -27.15 24.81 -4.73
C ILE A 270 -28.35 24.56 -3.83
N MET A 271 -28.12 24.07 -2.59
CA MET A 271 -29.17 23.77 -1.62
C MET A 271 -29.48 24.98 -0.74
N THR A 272 -30.75 25.11 -0.37
CA THR A 272 -31.22 25.99 0.70
C THR A 272 -30.99 25.37 2.07
N THR A 273 -31.10 26.18 3.14
CA THR A 273 -30.97 25.69 4.52
C THR A 273 -32.03 24.63 4.85
N GLU A 274 -33.28 24.82 4.37
CA GLU A 274 -34.38 23.88 4.62
C GLU A 274 -34.13 22.55 3.92
N GLU A 275 -33.73 22.56 2.66
CA GLU A 275 -33.39 21.35 1.88
C GLU A 275 -32.22 20.59 2.50
N PHE A 276 -31.24 21.29 3.05
CA PHE A 276 -30.09 20.68 3.70
C PHE A 276 -30.47 20.01 5.05
N GLU A 277 -31.29 20.66 5.86
CA GLU A 277 -31.79 20.05 7.11
C GLU A 277 -32.67 18.82 6.84
N ASP A 278 -33.45 18.83 5.79
CA ASP A 278 -34.24 17.65 5.38
C ASP A 278 -33.33 16.54 4.83
N PHE A 279 -32.27 16.91 4.11
CA PHE A 279 -31.24 15.96 3.67
C PHE A 279 -30.54 15.29 4.87
N LEU A 280 -30.14 16.05 5.89
CA LEU A 280 -29.52 15.50 7.10
C LEU A 280 -30.45 14.54 7.85
N LYS A 281 -31.74 14.88 8.02
CA LYS A 281 -32.73 14.02 8.66
C LYS A 281 -32.96 12.71 7.90
N ASN A 282 -33.07 12.78 6.57
CA ASN A 282 -33.31 11.61 5.73
C ASN A 282 -32.14 10.65 5.67
N ASN A 283 -30.93 11.12 5.95
CA ASN A 283 -29.69 10.32 5.97
C ASN A 283 -29.18 10.00 7.39
N ASN A 284 -29.93 10.33 8.43
CA ASN A 284 -29.56 10.07 9.85
C ASN A 284 -28.21 10.67 10.27
N ILE A 285 -27.90 11.91 9.81
CA ILE A 285 -26.65 12.63 10.06
C ILE A 285 -26.85 13.76 11.06
#